data_32e6cdfe82f2eb2ea2cdcbe4716e9c02
#
_entry.id   32e6cdfe82f2eb2ea2cdcbe4716e9c02
#
_cell.length_a   1.000
_cell.length_b   1.000
_cell.length_c   1.000
_cell.angle_alpha   90.00
_cell.angle_beta   90.00
_cell.angle_gamma   90.00
#
_symmetry.space_group_name_H-M   'P 1'
#
loop_
_entity.id
_entity.type
_entity.pdbx_description
1 polymer ?
#
loop_
_entity_poly.entity_id
_entity_poly.type
_entity_poly.pdbx_seq_one_letter_code
_entity_poly.pdbx_strand_id
1 'polypeptide(L)'
;MPNIPTFRSVKDSLPPSTWTDPFRAYSTGYVGTWADPEATEKLRSDVISAGGYWHAEDVAYAIGAAGQGMGKLCLLTEEIAAVFGRPSMPGPAQRIGDCVTHNLKNAILGTLSSNIRAGQQGKPNVAPEGIGQGILSTEVPYWWRGHSGDGWSCDDALEVAMKHAGAVLRQNYPDAKVDLTRYSDKIAHRFGASPPDRKTAEVFNDNLVTSVTRCRSWEETRDMIAAGQGLSSCGSEGFENVRDDWGVSRRQGRWAHAMACLGCDDRPETWKRYGCGLILAAQSWGPNWNSGPTRIYGTNLEIPPGFFWARWDDWKNRTISAVSTVQGWRNNRLRDWKLRDFI
;
A
#
# COMPACT_ATOMS: atom_id res chain seq x y z
N MET A 1 20.07 -22.92 6.60
CA MET A 1 19.32 -21.66 6.50
C MET A 1 20.34 -20.54 6.49
N PRO A 2 20.42 -19.68 5.50
CA PRO A 2 21.31 -18.55 5.53
C PRO A 2 20.88 -17.60 6.66
N ASN A 3 21.84 -17.12 7.45
CA ASN A 3 21.63 -16.14 8.49
C ASN A 3 21.09 -14.85 7.86
N ILE A 4 19.82 -14.54 8.11
CA ILE A 4 19.26 -13.23 7.80
C ILE A 4 19.95 -12.23 8.76
N PRO A 5 20.59 -11.17 8.25
CA PRO A 5 21.20 -10.18 9.12
C PRO A 5 20.14 -9.56 10.02
N THR A 6 20.30 -9.69 11.31
CA THR A 6 19.40 -9.04 12.27
C THR A 6 19.64 -7.53 12.25
N PHE A 7 18.58 -6.76 12.13
CA PHE A 7 18.52 -5.27 12.09
C PHE A 7 19.12 -4.54 13.32
N ARG A 8 20.13 -5.10 13.98
CA ARG A 8 20.81 -4.46 15.11
C ARG A 8 21.62 -3.20 14.74
N SER A 9 21.99 -3.05 13.45
CA SER A 9 22.80 -1.91 12.99
C SER A 9 22.03 -0.66 12.62
N VAL A 10 20.72 -0.73 12.43
CA VAL A 10 19.91 0.41 11.94
C VAL A 10 19.60 1.42 13.05
N LYS A 11 19.61 1.01 14.33
CA LYS A 11 19.33 1.92 15.45
C LYS A 11 20.33 3.06 15.61
N ASP A 12 21.57 2.84 15.19
CA ASP A 12 22.67 3.82 15.36
C ASP A 12 22.84 4.75 14.15
N SER A 13 22.12 4.48 13.04
CA SER A 13 22.22 5.25 11.79
C SER A 13 21.04 6.18 11.51
N LEU A 14 20.06 6.25 12.40
CA LEU A 14 18.95 7.21 12.23
C LEU A 14 19.50 8.63 12.45
N PRO A 15 19.22 9.57 11.52
CA PRO A 15 19.67 10.96 11.68
C PRO A 15 19.08 11.56 12.95
N PRO A 16 19.81 12.49 13.60
CA PRO A 16 19.35 13.14 14.83
C PRO A 16 17.97 13.79 14.63
N SER A 17 17.19 13.81 15.69
CA SER A 17 15.83 14.34 15.78
C SER A 17 15.65 15.85 15.50
N THR A 18 16.56 16.45 14.75
CA THR A 18 16.61 17.90 14.44
C THR A 18 15.76 18.33 13.26
N TRP A 19 14.88 17.46 12.78
CA TRP A 19 13.96 17.81 11.70
C TRP A 19 12.85 18.71 12.22
N THR A 20 12.89 19.97 11.86
CA THR A 20 11.79 20.93 12.04
C THR A 20 10.69 20.69 11.00
N ASP A 21 10.13 19.49 10.99
CA ASP A 21 9.01 19.15 10.11
C ASP A 21 7.70 19.56 10.78
N PRO A 22 6.85 20.39 10.14
CA PRO A 22 5.53 20.73 10.66
C PRO A 22 4.63 19.52 10.86
N PHE A 23 4.99 18.35 10.32
CA PHE A 23 4.26 17.09 10.47
C PHE A 23 4.74 16.21 11.63
N ARG A 24 5.52 16.72 12.57
CA ARG A 24 5.96 15.99 13.79
C ARG A 24 4.83 15.35 14.61
N ALA A 25 3.59 15.80 14.41
CA ALA A 25 2.42 15.21 15.05
C ALA A 25 2.02 13.84 14.47
N TYR A 26 2.58 13.46 13.32
CA TYR A 26 2.25 12.20 12.63
C TYR A 26 3.42 11.23 12.73
N SER A 27 3.14 10.01 13.20
CA SER A 27 4.14 8.95 13.24
C SER A 27 4.52 8.51 11.82
N THR A 28 5.80 8.51 11.50
CA THR A 28 6.34 7.90 10.30
C THR A 28 7.02 6.59 10.67
N GLY A 29 6.93 5.59 9.83
CA GLY A 29 7.40 4.25 10.19
C GLY A 29 8.12 3.51 9.06
N TYR A 30 8.46 4.21 7.99
CA TYR A 30 9.27 3.64 6.92
C TYR A 30 10.76 3.81 7.26
N VAL A 31 11.47 2.69 7.36
CA VAL A 31 12.94 2.68 7.40
C VAL A 31 13.42 2.63 5.94
N GLY A 32 13.88 3.77 5.44
CA GLY A 32 14.20 3.94 4.02
C GLY A 32 15.51 3.29 3.60
N THR A 33 15.65 3.07 2.29
CA THR A 33 16.89 2.62 1.64
C THR A 33 18.09 3.55 1.90
N TRP A 34 17.84 4.79 2.31
CA TRP A 34 18.84 5.77 2.68
C TRP A 34 19.52 5.47 4.03
N ALA A 35 18.91 4.65 4.89
CA ALA A 35 19.50 4.26 6.17
C ALA A 35 20.64 3.24 5.97
N ASP A 36 20.45 2.30 5.07
CA ASP A 36 21.46 1.33 4.64
C ASP A 36 21.16 0.88 3.19
N PRO A 37 21.64 1.61 2.18
CA PRO A 37 21.36 1.30 0.78
C PRO A 37 21.90 -0.06 0.34
N GLU A 38 23.06 -0.47 0.84
CA GLU A 38 23.74 -1.71 0.44
C GLU A 38 23.01 -2.92 1.02
N ALA A 39 22.68 -2.91 2.32
CA ALA A 39 21.89 -3.96 2.95
C ALA A 39 20.49 -4.08 2.32
N THR A 40 19.86 -2.95 1.98
CA THR A 40 18.55 -2.94 1.33
C THR A 40 18.61 -3.53 -0.08
N GLU A 41 19.64 -3.21 -0.86
CA GLU A 41 19.79 -3.76 -2.21
C GLU A 41 20.12 -5.26 -2.17
N LYS A 42 20.94 -5.68 -1.20
CA LYS A 42 21.21 -7.11 -0.96
C LYS A 42 19.92 -7.86 -0.60
N LEU A 43 19.13 -7.35 0.34
CA LEU A 43 17.84 -7.96 0.71
C LEU A 43 16.91 -8.05 -0.49
N ARG A 44 16.82 -6.98 -1.28
CA ARG A 44 16.02 -6.94 -2.51
C ARG A 44 16.47 -8.02 -3.50
N SER A 45 17.79 -8.17 -3.71
CA SER A 45 18.37 -9.19 -4.57
C SER A 45 18.05 -10.60 -4.05
N ASP A 46 18.17 -10.83 -2.73
CA ASP A 46 17.88 -12.13 -2.11
C ASP A 46 16.41 -12.52 -2.28
N VAL A 47 15.48 -11.57 -2.13
CA VAL A 47 14.02 -11.80 -2.31
C VAL A 47 13.68 -12.06 -3.77
N ILE A 48 14.28 -11.33 -4.71
CA ILE A 48 14.13 -11.56 -6.16
C ILE A 48 14.63 -12.97 -6.51
N SER A 49 15.82 -13.34 -6.02
CA SER A 49 16.44 -14.66 -6.26
C SER A 49 15.63 -15.81 -5.69
N ALA A 50 14.89 -15.57 -4.60
CA ALA A 50 13.95 -16.54 -4.02
C ALA A 50 12.65 -16.73 -4.84
N GLY A 51 12.49 -16.04 -5.97
CA GLY A 51 11.31 -16.13 -6.83
C GLY A 51 10.07 -15.43 -6.31
N GLY A 52 10.24 -14.59 -5.25
CA GLY A 52 9.15 -13.84 -4.65
C GLY A 52 8.73 -12.60 -5.44
N TYR A 53 9.59 -12.11 -6.32
CA TYR A 53 9.37 -10.93 -7.14
C TYR A 53 9.45 -11.23 -8.62
N TRP A 54 8.62 -10.54 -9.37
CA TRP A 54 8.63 -10.56 -10.81
C TRP A 54 8.98 -9.17 -11.32
N HIS A 55 9.67 -9.09 -12.47
CA HIS A 55 9.92 -7.82 -13.11
C HIS A 55 8.63 -7.32 -13.78
N ALA A 56 8.31 -6.05 -13.59
CA ALA A 56 7.13 -5.44 -14.17
C ALA A 56 7.16 -5.46 -15.71
N GLU A 57 8.34 -5.47 -16.31
CA GLU A 57 8.54 -5.59 -17.76
C GLU A 57 7.88 -6.84 -18.33
N ASP A 58 8.07 -8.00 -17.69
CA ASP A 58 7.47 -9.26 -18.12
C ASP A 58 5.95 -9.20 -18.04
N VAL A 59 5.43 -8.51 -17.05
CA VAL A 59 4.00 -8.35 -16.81
C VAL A 59 3.40 -7.30 -17.73
N ALA A 60 4.05 -6.16 -17.87
CA ALA A 60 3.62 -5.08 -18.77
C ALA A 60 3.48 -5.59 -20.20
N TYR A 61 4.42 -6.40 -20.67
CA TYR A 61 4.33 -7.07 -21.96
C TYR A 61 3.12 -8.01 -22.05
N ALA A 62 2.86 -8.79 -21.00
CA ALA A 62 1.75 -9.74 -20.95
C ALA A 62 0.36 -9.07 -20.95
N ILE A 63 0.23 -7.87 -20.38
CA ILE A 63 -1.02 -7.12 -20.28
C ILE A 63 -1.19 -6.06 -21.40
N GLY A 64 -0.25 -5.98 -22.35
CA GLY A 64 -0.33 -5.06 -23.48
C GLY A 64 -0.15 -3.61 -23.07
N ALA A 65 0.92 -3.30 -22.34
CA ALA A 65 1.28 -1.94 -21.94
C ALA A 65 1.29 -0.99 -23.15
N ALA A 66 0.74 0.17 -22.97
CA ALA A 66 0.66 1.19 -24.01
C ALA A 66 1.25 2.52 -23.50
N GLY A 67 1.55 3.44 -24.41
CA GLY A 67 2.20 4.71 -24.11
C GLY A 67 1.47 5.62 -23.12
N GLN A 68 2.05 6.77 -22.85
CA GLN A 68 1.52 7.79 -21.92
C GLN A 68 0.24 8.45 -22.46
N GLY A 69 -0.61 8.95 -21.57
CA GLY A 69 -1.81 9.70 -21.94
C GLY A 69 -2.90 8.85 -22.62
N MET A 70 -3.05 7.59 -22.19
CA MET A 70 -4.04 6.66 -22.77
C MET A 70 -5.50 6.99 -22.46
N GLY A 71 -5.76 8.04 -21.68
CA GLY A 71 -7.11 8.46 -21.35
C GLY A 71 -7.78 7.65 -20.23
N LYS A 72 -7.02 6.90 -19.44
CA LYS A 72 -7.58 6.08 -18.35
C LYS A 72 -7.55 6.81 -17.01
N LEU A 73 -8.68 6.74 -16.32
CA LEU A 73 -8.83 6.99 -14.89
C LEU A 73 -9.18 5.65 -14.23
N CYS A 74 -8.29 5.15 -13.38
CA CYS A 74 -8.49 3.87 -12.69
C CYS A 74 -8.50 4.11 -11.19
N LEU A 75 -9.52 3.60 -10.48
CA LEU A 75 -9.76 3.84 -9.06
C LEU A 75 -10.06 2.53 -8.33
N LEU A 76 -9.06 1.92 -7.71
CA LEU A 76 -9.27 0.75 -6.86
C LEU A 76 -10.08 1.08 -5.60
N THR A 77 -10.17 2.36 -5.23
CA THR A 77 -11.06 2.83 -4.16
C THR A 77 -12.53 2.60 -4.49
N GLU A 78 -12.92 2.71 -5.75
CA GLU A 78 -14.28 2.38 -6.20
C GLU A 78 -14.53 0.86 -6.22
N GLU A 79 -13.50 0.05 -6.51
CA GLU A 79 -13.57 -1.41 -6.37
C GLU A 79 -13.80 -1.81 -4.92
N ILE A 80 -13.05 -1.19 -3.99
CA ILE A 80 -13.21 -1.41 -2.55
C ILE A 80 -14.61 -0.98 -2.09
N ALA A 81 -15.07 0.19 -2.52
CA ALA A 81 -16.40 0.70 -2.17
C ALA A 81 -17.52 -0.18 -2.68
N ALA A 82 -17.40 -0.72 -3.90
CA ALA A 82 -18.38 -1.61 -4.51
C ALA A 82 -18.48 -2.96 -3.78
N VAL A 83 -17.36 -3.49 -3.25
CA VAL A 83 -17.34 -4.78 -2.55
C VAL A 83 -17.72 -4.64 -1.08
N PHE A 84 -17.14 -3.66 -0.37
CA PHE A 84 -17.23 -3.55 1.08
C PHE A 84 -18.00 -2.33 1.59
N GLY A 85 -18.40 -1.44 0.70
CA GLY A 85 -19.03 -0.16 1.03
C GLY A 85 -18.04 0.97 1.29
N ARG A 86 -18.47 2.21 1.07
CA ARG A 86 -17.61 3.41 1.26
C ARG A 86 -17.01 3.57 2.68
N PRO A 87 -17.70 3.20 3.79
CA PRO A 87 -17.12 3.28 5.14
C PRO A 87 -15.87 2.42 5.37
N SER A 88 -15.53 1.50 4.44
CA SER A 88 -14.31 0.71 4.52
C SER A 88 -13.03 1.55 4.32
N MET A 89 -13.15 2.78 3.80
CA MET A 89 -12.03 3.68 3.54
C MET A 89 -12.35 5.13 3.94
N PRO A 90 -11.35 5.87 4.44
CA PRO A 90 -10.06 5.38 4.88
C PRO A 90 -10.21 4.48 6.08
N GLY A 91 -9.27 3.58 6.33
CA GLY A 91 -9.25 2.82 7.58
C GLY A 91 -8.86 3.71 8.78
N PRO A 92 -8.60 3.12 9.95
CA PRO A 92 -8.19 3.88 11.14
C PRO A 92 -6.88 4.63 10.87
N ALA A 93 -6.73 5.80 11.50
CA ALA A 93 -5.46 6.50 11.48
C ALA A 93 -4.40 5.70 12.26
N GLN A 94 -3.19 5.63 11.71
CA GLN A 94 -2.06 5.05 12.43
C GLN A 94 -1.75 5.86 13.71
N ARG A 95 -1.33 5.19 14.76
CA ARG A 95 -0.95 5.81 16.04
C ARG A 95 0.52 5.62 16.39
N ILE A 96 1.18 4.72 15.68
CA ILE A 96 2.59 4.33 15.85
C ILE A 96 3.26 4.33 14.47
N GLY A 97 4.55 4.03 14.39
CA GLY A 97 5.30 3.96 13.14
C GLY A 97 4.98 2.74 12.28
N ASP A 98 3.72 2.38 12.09
CA ASP A 98 3.26 1.22 11.32
C ASP A 98 2.70 1.55 9.93
N CYS A 99 3.14 2.68 9.34
CA CYS A 99 2.71 3.10 7.99
C CYS A 99 2.94 2.02 6.93
N VAL A 100 3.98 1.20 7.09
CA VAL A 100 4.30 0.12 6.17
C VAL A 100 3.18 -0.91 6.12
N THR A 101 2.61 -1.30 7.26
CA THR A 101 1.49 -2.25 7.30
C THR A 101 0.17 -1.62 6.87
N HIS A 102 -0.05 -0.33 7.13
CA HIS A 102 -1.19 0.40 6.57
C HIS A 102 -1.13 0.47 5.04
N ASN A 103 0.05 0.78 4.50
CA ASN A 103 0.32 0.76 3.06
C ASN A 103 0.03 -0.63 2.47
N LEU A 104 0.65 -1.67 3.05
CA LEU A 104 0.49 -3.06 2.61
C LEU A 104 -0.99 -3.49 2.63
N LYS A 105 -1.70 -3.25 3.73
CA LYS A 105 -3.13 -3.53 3.87
C LYS A 105 -3.95 -2.88 2.76
N ASN A 106 -3.72 -1.59 2.49
CA ASN A 106 -4.46 -0.87 1.47
C ASN A 106 -4.18 -1.42 0.06
N ALA A 107 -2.91 -1.75 -0.24
CA ALA A 107 -2.54 -2.37 -1.51
C ALA A 107 -3.23 -3.73 -1.70
N ILE A 108 -3.17 -4.61 -0.68
CA ILE A 108 -3.85 -5.91 -0.71
C ILE A 108 -5.37 -5.74 -0.85
N LEU A 109 -5.97 -4.80 -0.13
CA LEU A 109 -7.42 -4.57 -0.19
C LEU A 109 -7.87 -4.10 -1.57
N GLY A 110 -7.10 -3.23 -2.24
CA GLY A 110 -7.35 -2.82 -3.62
C GLY A 110 -7.37 -4.01 -4.57
N THR A 111 -6.33 -4.84 -4.51
CA THR A 111 -6.22 -6.06 -5.33
C THR A 111 -7.34 -7.06 -5.05
N LEU A 112 -7.58 -7.35 -3.77
CA LEU A 112 -8.64 -8.28 -3.34
C LEU A 112 -10.00 -7.84 -3.87
N SER A 113 -10.35 -6.56 -3.72
CA SER A 113 -11.63 -6.03 -4.18
C SER A 113 -11.77 -6.12 -5.70
N SER A 114 -10.72 -5.81 -6.43
CA SER A 114 -10.68 -5.94 -7.88
C SER A 114 -10.88 -7.40 -8.33
N ASN A 115 -10.20 -8.36 -7.67
CA ASN A 115 -10.33 -9.77 -7.96
C ASN A 115 -11.73 -10.32 -7.65
N ILE A 116 -12.34 -9.88 -6.55
CA ILE A 116 -13.72 -10.24 -6.20
C ILE A 116 -14.69 -9.76 -7.29
N ARG A 117 -14.55 -8.51 -7.71
CA ARG A 117 -15.40 -7.95 -8.79
C ARG A 117 -15.19 -8.60 -10.16
N ALA A 118 -13.97 -9.07 -10.41
CA ALA A 118 -13.66 -9.85 -11.61
C ALA A 118 -14.14 -11.31 -11.54
N GLY A 119 -14.72 -11.75 -10.41
CA GLY A 119 -15.13 -13.14 -10.18
C GLY A 119 -13.97 -14.12 -10.00
N GLN A 120 -12.79 -13.63 -9.72
CA GLN A 120 -11.57 -14.45 -9.52
C GLN A 120 -11.42 -14.94 -8.07
N GLN A 121 -12.08 -14.26 -7.14
CA GLN A 121 -12.09 -14.57 -5.71
C GLN A 121 -13.49 -14.38 -5.12
N GLY A 122 -13.83 -15.21 -4.12
CA GLY A 122 -15.03 -15.02 -3.31
C GLY A 122 -14.88 -13.85 -2.33
N LYS A 123 -15.98 -13.15 -2.06
CA LYS A 123 -16.01 -12.11 -1.01
C LYS A 123 -15.88 -12.77 0.36
N PRO A 124 -14.90 -12.35 1.19
CA PRO A 124 -14.80 -12.86 2.55
C PRO A 124 -15.95 -12.34 3.42
N ASN A 125 -16.32 -13.12 4.41
CA ASN A 125 -17.25 -12.65 5.44
C ASN A 125 -16.49 -11.73 6.41
N VAL A 126 -16.87 -10.46 6.44
CA VAL A 126 -16.25 -9.43 7.29
C VAL A 126 -17.23 -9.05 8.37
N ALA A 127 -16.79 -9.06 9.63
CA ALA A 127 -17.59 -8.60 10.74
C ALA A 127 -18.00 -7.12 10.54
N PRO A 128 -19.25 -6.73 10.85
CA PRO A 128 -19.72 -5.34 10.67
C PRO A 128 -18.80 -4.31 11.32
N GLU A 129 -18.24 -4.62 12.49
CA GLU A 129 -17.29 -3.78 13.23
C GLU A 129 -15.99 -3.54 12.46
N GLY A 130 -15.56 -4.52 11.64
CA GLY A 130 -14.35 -4.44 10.81
C GLY A 130 -14.50 -3.51 9.61
N ILE A 131 -15.72 -3.28 9.12
CA ILE A 131 -15.93 -2.46 7.92
C ILE A 131 -15.42 -1.04 8.13
N GLY A 132 -15.84 -0.36 9.19
CA GLY A 132 -15.36 0.99 9.53
C GLY A 132 -13.92 1.05 10.03
N GLN A 133 -13.26 -0.10 10.19
CA GLN A 133 -11.86 -0.22 10.61
C GLN A 133 -10.93 -0.63 9.44
N GLY A 134 -11.43 -0.57 8.21
CA GLY A 134 -10.64 -0.78 6.99
C GLY A 134 -10.43 -2.22 6.59
N ILE A 135 -11.32 -3.14 6.94
CA ILE A 135 -11.41 -4.53 6.49
C ILE A 135 -10.25 -5.43 6.92
N LEU A 136 -9.00 -5.03 6.65
CA LEU A 136 -7.81 -5.80 6.95
C LEU A 136 -7.05 -5.23 8.14
N SER A 137 -6.48 -6.13 8.97
CA SER A 137 -5.62 -5.77 10.10
C SER A 137 -4.24 -5.32 9.62
N THR A 138 -3.73 -4.27 10.25
CA THR A 138 -2.35 -3.80 10.11
C THR A 138 -1.45 -4.38 11.19
N GLU A 139 -2.04 -4.82 12.30
CA GLU A 139 -1.34 -5.27 13.51
C GLU A 139 -0.61 -6.59 13.27
N VAL A 140 -1.29 -7.56 12.65
CA VAL A 140 -0.74 -8.90 12.48
C VAL A 140 0.51 -8.92 11.61
N PRO A 141 0.56 -8.33 10.41
CA PRO A 141 1.81 -8.27 9.66
C PRO A 141 2.94 -7.59 10.44
N TYR A 142 2.64 -6.60 11.27
CA TYR A 142 3.63 -5.86 12.06
C TYR A 142 4.31 -6.69 13.15
N TRP A 143 3.78 -7.84 13.53
CA TRP A 143 4.40 -8.76 14.50
C TRP A 143 5.73 -9.37 14.02
N TRP A 144 5.95 -9.41 12.71
CA TRP A 144 7.17 -9.96 12.11
C TRP A 144 8.28 -8.91 11.86
N ARG A 145 8.14 -7.69 12.34
CA ARG A 145 9.11 -6.61 12.05
C ARG A 145 10.52 -6.84 12.63
N GLY A 146 10.70 -7.82 13.54
CA GLY A 146 12.01 -8.23 14.04
C GLY A 146 12.68 -7.29 15.06
N HIS A 147 11.98 -6.24 15.50
CA HIS A 147 12.47 -5.29 16.52
C HIS A 147 11.32 -4.74 17.37
N SER A 148 11.65 -4.18 18.54
CA SER A 148 10.64 -3.64 19.47
C SER A 148 10.24 -2.19 19.19
N GLY A 149 11.01 -1.45 18.38
CA GLY A 149 10.74 -0.06 18.02
C GLY A 149 9.68 0.08 16.93
N ASP A 150 9.40 1.33 16.59
CA ASP A 150 8.56 1.71 15.47
C ASP A 150 9.31 1.66 14.15
N GLY A 151 8.54 1.60 13.06
CA GLY A 151 9.08 1.54 11.72
C GLY A 151 9.32 0.11 11.22
N TRP A 152 9.35 -0.03 9.89
CA TRP A 152 9.65 -1.30 9.25
C TRP A 152 10.08 -1.10 7.80
N SER A 153 10.72 -2.13 7.19
CA SER A 153 11.04 -2.18 5.77
C SER A 153 9.81 -2.60 4.95
N CYS A 154 9.63 -1.98 3.78
CA CYS A 154 8.57 -2.39 2.88
C CYS A 154 8.83 -3.73 2.22
N ASP A 155 10.06 -4.06 1.91
CA ASP A 155 10.41 -5.34 1.30
C ASP A 155 10.18 -6.50 2.27
N ASP A 156 10.58 -6.35 3.54
CA ASP A 156 10.29 -7.35 4.58
C ASP A 156 8.78 -7.53 4.79
N ALA A 157 8.02 -6.43 4.77
CA ALA A 157 6.57 -6.49 4.91
C ALA A 157 5.90 -7.24 3.75
N LEU A 158 6.37 -7.05 2.53
CA LEU A 158 5.90 -7.80 1.36
C LEU A 158 6.27 -9.28 1.48
N GLU A 159 7.47 -9.61 1.95
CA GLU A 159 7.87 -10.99 2.21
C GLU A 159 6.98 -11.65 3.27
N VAL A 160 6.68 -10.94 4.36
CA VAL A 160 5.74 -11.41 5.40
C VAL A 160 4.35 -11.63 4.83
N ALA A 161 3.86 -10.74 3.96
CA ALA A 161 2.57 -10.90 3.30
C ALA A 161 2.51 -12.15 2.40
N MET A 162 3.62 -12.53 1.81
CA MET A 162 3.72 -13.74 0.98
C MET A 162 3.89 -15.04 1.78
N LYS A 163 4.45 -14.97 2.98
CA LYS A 163 4.87 -16.17 3.74
C LYS A 163 4.09 -16.40 5.03
N HIS A 164 3.54 -15.35 5.64
CA HIS A 164 3.05 -15.42 7.02
C HIS A 164 1.69 -14.76 7.26
N ALA A 165 1.45 -13.56 6.71
CA ALA A 165 0.26 -12.78 7.02
C ALA A 165 -0.10 -11.81 5.88
N GLY A 166 -0.91 -12.26 4.94
CA GLY A 166 -1.37 -11.46 3.80
C GLY A 166 -2.64 -10.66 4.13
N ALA A 167 -3.78 -11.12 3.64
CA ALA A 167 -5.08 -10.49 3.85
C ALA A 167 -5.73 -10.93 5.17
N VAL A 168 -5.25 -10.45 6.31
CA VAL A 168 -5.81 -10.76 7.62
C VAL A 168 -7.05 -9.90 7.87
N LEU A 169 -8.23 -10.52 7.98
CA LEU A 169 -9.48 -9.80 8.20
C LEU A 169 -9.57 -9.20 9.61
N ARG A 170 -10.31 -8.09 9.74
CA ARG A 170 -10.66 -7.51 11.05
C ARG A 170 -11.83 -8.27 11.66
N GLN A 171 -11.49 -9.19 12.56
CA GLN A 171 -12.43 -9.99 13.32
C GLN A 171 -11.78 -10.50 14.62
N ASN A 172 -12.56 -11.18 15.45
CA ASN A 172 -12.02 -11.88 16.61
C ASN A 172 -11.41 -13.23 16.19
N TYR A 173 -10.20 -13.53 16.71
CA TYR A 173 -9.47 -14.77 16.50
C TYR A 173 -9.23 -15.46 17.85
N PRO A 174 -10.20 -16.25 18.36
CA PRO A 174 -10.11 -16.91 19.66
C PRO A 174 -8.90 -17.84 19.80
N ASP A 175 -8.53 -18.55 18.73
CA ASP A 175 -7.41 -19.49 18.71
C ASP A 175 -6.06 -18.79 18.89
N ALA A 176 -5.92 -17.55 18.41
CA ALA A 176 -4.78 -16.69 18.64
C ALA A 176 -4.94 -15.79 19.87
N LYS A 177 -6.07 -15.86 20.57
CA LYS A 177 -6.43 -15.02 21.72
C LYS A 177 -6.25 -13.53 21.40
N VAL A 178 -6.77 -13.10 20.24
CA VAL A 178 -6.69 -11.69 19.81
C VAL A 178 -7.99 -11.25 19.14
N ASP A 179 -8.46 -10.07 19.54
CA ASP A 179 -9.55 -9.37 18.90
C ASP A 179 -8.99 -8.24 18.01
N LEU A 180 -9.14 -8.41 16.68
CA LEU A 180 -8.71 -7.46 15.66
C LEU A 180 -9.85 -6.61 15.11
N THR A 181 -11.05 -6.65 15.69
CA THR A 181 -12.21 -5.88 15.20
C THR A 181 -11.92 -4.38 15.16
N ARG A 182 -11.03 -3.90 16.03
CA ARG A 182 -10.58 -2.51 16.09
C ARG A 182 -9.06 -2.40 16.08
N TYR A 183 -8.55 -1.36 15.44
CA TYR A 183 -7.12 -1.06 15.44
C TYR A 183 -6.58 -0.79 16.84
N SER A 184 -5.45 -1.41 17.17
CA SER A 184 -4.79 -1.29 18.47
C SER A 184 -3.27 -1.30 18.34
N ASP A 185 -2.63 -0.20 18.73
CA ASP A 185 -1.18 -0.06 18.87
C ASP A 185 -0.58 -1.07 19.85
N LYS A 186 -1.28 -1.37 20.94
CA LYS A 186 -0.89 -2.40 21.91
C LYS A 186 -0.84 -3.79 21.24
N ILE A 187 -1.82 -4.12 20.42
CA ILE A 187 -1.82 -5.39 19.68
C ILE A 187 -0.71 -5.40 18.63
N ALA A 188 -0.48 -4.30 17.91
CA ALA A 188 0.59 -4.18 16.94
C ALA A 188 1.98 -4.45 17.55
N HIS A 189 2.19 -4.07 18.80
CA HIS A 189 3.46 -4.29 19.52
C HIS A 189 3.52 -5.61 20.33
N ARG A 190 2.51 -6.48 20.22
CA ARG A 190 2.34 -7.67 21.09
C ARG A 190 3.59 -8.55 21.19
N PHE A 191 4.31 -8.76 20.10
CA PHE A 191 5.44 -9.67 20.05
C PHE A 191 6.82 -8.98 20.10
N GLY A 192 6.86 -7.63 20.06
CA GLY A 192 8.11 -6.88 20.15
C GLY A 192 9.12 -7.26 19.07
N ALA A 193 10.30 -7.73 19.48
CA ALA A 193 11.37 -8.15 18.57
C ALA A 193 11.30 -9.62 18.16
N SER A 194 10.44 -10.43 18.78
CA SER A 194 10.29 -11.85 18.46
C SER A 194 9.11 -12.05 17.52
N PRO A 195 9.20 -12.95 16.54
CA PRO A 195 8.02 -13.32 15.75
C PRO A 195 6.99 -14.06 16.62
N PRO A 196 5.72 -14.14 16.18
CA PRO A 196 4.72 -14.98 16.83
C PRO A 196 5.20 -16.43 16.94
N ASP A 197 4.76 -17.12 17.99
CA ASP A 197 4.93 -18.57 18.08
C ASP A 197 4.19 -19.28 16.92
N ARG A 198 4.62 -20.52 16.62
CA ARG A 198 4.12 -21.30 15.49
C ARG A 198 2.59 -21.44 15.51
N LYS A 199 1.99 -21.71 16.68
CA LYS A 199 0.55 -21.91 16.80
C LYS A 199 -0.22 -20.63 16.49
N THR A 200 0.26 -19.48 16.97
CA THR A 200 -0.31 -18.17 16.65
C THR A 200 -0.12 -17.83 15.17
N ALA A 201 1.05 -18.09 14.60
CA ALA A 201 1.35 -17.84 13.20
C ALA A 201 0.45 -18.64 12.24
N GLU A 202 0.20 -19.91 12.52
CA GLU A 202 -0.64 -20.79 11.71
C GLU A 202 -2.09 -20.28 11.55
N VAL A 203 -2.60 -19.52 12.52
CA VAL A 203 -3.95 -18.91 12.44
C VAL A 203 -4.08 -17.86 11.34
N PHE A 204 -2.96 -17.26 10.92
CA PHE A 204 -2.94 -16.14 9.96
C PHE A 204 -2.32 -16.49 8.61
N ASN A 205 -1.98 -17.75 8.37
CA ASN A 205 -1.36 -18.22 7.13
C ASN A 205 -2.34 -18.32 5.95
N ASP A 206 -3.60 -18.03 6.15
CA ASP A 206 -4.59 -17.99 5.08
C ASP A 206 -4.52 -16.66 4.31
N ASN A 207 -4.91 -16.70 3.04
CA ASN A 207 -5.02 -15.51 2.18
C ASN A 207 -3.69 -14.73 2.01
N LEU A 208 -2.61 -15.44 1.79
CA LEU A 208 -1.31 -14.85 1.50
C LEU A 208 -1.31 -14.11 0.15
N VAL A 209 -0.42 -13.14 0.02
CA VAL A 209 -0.07 -12.54 -1.27
C VAL A 209 0.63 -13.61 -2.10
N THR A 210 0.19 -13.81 -3.33
CA THR A 210 0.70 -14.87 -4.21
C THR A 210 1.91 -14.46 -5.02
N SER A 211 2.01 -13.16 -5.33
CA SER A 211 3.17 -12.61 -6.03
C SER A 211 3.30 -11.11 -5.82
N VAL A 212 4.50 -10.61 -6.01
CA VAL A 212 4.86 -9.19 -5.96
C VAL A 212 5.61 -8.81 -7.23
N THR A 213 5.28 -7.65 -7.82
CA THR A 213 5.89 -7.17 -9.04
C THR A 213 6.43 -5.75 -8.84
N ARG A 214 7.71 -5.52 -9.14
CA ARG A 214 8.30 -4.18 -9.13
C ARG A 214 7.84 -3.37 -10.32
N CYS A 215 7.48 -2.12 -10.06
CA CYS A 215 7.16 -1.12 -11.08
C CYS A 215 8.26 -0.05 -11.09
N ARG A 216 8.80 0.26 -12.27
CA ARG A 216 9.93 1.18 -12.44
C ARG A 216 9.61 2.39 -13.31
N SER A 217 8.49 2.33 -14.06
CA SER A 217 8.04 3.39 -14.95
C SER A 217 6.61 3.79 -14.66
N TRP A 218 6.18 4.89 -15.28
CA TRP A 218 4.77 5.31 -15.28
C TRP A 218 3.87 4.23 -15.87
N GLU A 219 4.25 3.74 -17.04
CA GLU A 219 3.49 2.77 -17.81
C GLU A 219 3.27 1.48 -17.00
N GLU A 220 4.31 0.95 -16.40
CA GLU A 220 4.23 -0.24 -15.55
C GLU A 220 3.32 -0.01 -14.33
N THR A 221 3.48 1.14 -13.65
CA THR A 221 2.67 1.50 -12.48
C THR A 221 1.21 1.66 -12.85
N ARG A 222 0.92 2.42 -13.92
CA ARG A 222 -0.42 2.61 -14.46
C ARG A 222 -1.06 1.29 -14.87
N ASP A 223 -0.33 0.46 -15.61
CA ASP A 223 -0.86 -0.80 -16.16
C ASP A 223 -1.13 -1.83 -15.05
N MET A 224 -0.33 -1.86 -13.99
CA MET A 224 -0.62 -2.68 -12.81
C MET A 224 -1.91 -2.22 -12.11
N ILE A 225 -2.11 -0.91 -11.91
CA ILE A 225 -3.34 -0.38 -11.34
C ILE A 225 -4.52 -0.70 -12.27
N ALA A 226 -4.36 -0.52 -13.58
CA ALA A 226 -5.40 -0.83 -14.57
C ALA A 226 -5.73 -2.33 -14.63
N ALA A 227 -4.76 -3.21 -14.33
CA ALA A 227 -4.99 -4.65 -14.16
C ALA A 227 -5.67 -5.00 -12.83
N GLY A 228 -5.97 -4.03 -11.98
CA GLY A 228 -6.64 -4.24 -10.71
C GLY A 228 -5.71 -4.53 -9.54
N GLN A 229 -4.40 -4.25 -9.68
CA GLN A 229 -3.42 -4.50 -8.64
C GLN A 229 -3.19 -3.24 -7.79
N GLY A 230 -3.41 -3.32 -6.48
CA GLY A 230 -2.99 -2.29 -5.54
C GLY A 230 -1.47 -2.30 -5.36
N LEU A 231 -0.86 -1.12 -5.22
CA LEU A 231 0.58 -1.01 -5.14
C LEU A 231 1.02 -0.52 -3.76
N SER A 232 2.02 -1.18 -3.20
CA SER A 232 2.79 -0.72 -2.06
C SER A 232 3.85 0.27 -2.54
N SER A 233 3.97 1.43 -1.88
CA SER A 233 4.95 2.44 -2.25
C SER A 233 5.65 3.03 -1.03
N CYS A 234 6.97 3.03 -1.06
CA CYS A 234 7.83 3.46 0.03
C CYS A 234 8.87 4.46 -0.44
N GLY A 235 9.04 5.55 0.29
CA GLY A 235 9.98 6.60 -0.09
C GLY A 235 10.15 7.66 0.97
N SER A 236 10.92 8.68 0.62
CA SER A 236 11.26 9.80 1.51
C SER A 236 10.64 11.13 1.08
N GLU A 237 9.84 11.15 0.03
CA GLU A 237 9.16 12.36 -0.44
C GLU A 237 7.98 12.70 0.47
N GLY A 238 7.96 13.94 0.96
CA GLY A 238 6.84 14.54 1.67
C GLY A 238 5.92 15.30 0.73
N PHE A 239 4.70 15.59 1.21
CA PHE A 239 3.66 16.28 0.46
C PHE A 239 2.93 17.29 1.35
N GLU A 240 2.41 18.35 0.75
CA GLU A 240 1.56 19.31 1.44
C GLU A 240 0.28 18.65 1.94
N ASN A 241 -0.24 19.13 3.06
CA ASN A 241 -1.54 18.73 3.59
C ASN A 241 -2.71 19.54 3.00
N VAL A 242 -2.48 20.23 1.92
CA VAL A 242 -3.49 20.98 1.14
C VAL A 242 -3.47 20.45 -0.28
N ARG A 243 -4.64 20.15 -0.81
CA ARG A 243 -4.85 19.76 -2.20
C ARG A 243 -5.21 20.97 -3.05
N ASP A 244 -4.73 21.00 -4.28
CA ASP A 244 -5.18 21.97 -5.26
C ASP A 244 -6.62 21.67 -5.73
N ASP A 245 -7.13 22.46 -6.69
CA ASP A 245 -8.48 22.34 -7.25
C ASP A 245 -8.75 21.00 -8.00
N TRP A 246 -7.72 20.21 -8.26
CA TRP A 246 -7.82 18.86 -8.83
C TRP A 246 -7.57 17.73 -7.82
N GLY A 247 -7.37 18.08 -6.56
CA GLY A 247 -7.08 17.11 -5.50
C GLY A 247 -5.61 16.71 -5.40
N VAL A 248 -4.69 17.45 -6.02
CA VAL A 248 -3.25 17.15 -6.02
C VAL A 248 -2.56 17.86 -4.85
N SER A 249 -1.82 17.08 -4.05
CA SER A 249 -0.88 17.60 -3.06
C SER A 249 0.51 17.73 -3.68
N ARG A 250 1.14 18.91 -3.51
CA ARG A 250 2.48 19.17 -4.03
C ARG A 250 3.54 18.52 -3.17
N ARG A 251 4.67 18.18 -3.79
CA ARG A 251 5.83 17.70 -3.04
C ARG A 251 6.33 18.79 -2.09
N GLN A 252 6.49 18.40 -0.80
CA GLN A 252 7.00 19.29 0.25
C GLN A 252 7.75 18.46 1.30
N GLY A 253 8.99 18.83 1.56
CA GLY A 253 9.80 18.21 2.59
C GLY A 253 10.18 16.75 2.29
N ARG A 254 10.57 16.04 3.36
CA ARG A 254 10.96 14.63 3.31
C ARG A 254 10.32 13.89 4.47
N TRP A 255 9.70 12.76 4.16
CA TRP A 255 9.10 11.84 5.13
C TRP A 255 9.66 10.44 4.91
N ALA A 256 10.02 9.74 5.96
CA ALA A 256 10.26 8.30 5.88
C ALA A 256 8.89 7.59 6.00
N HIS A 257 8.17 7.43 4.87
CA HIS A 257 6.76 7.04 4.90
C HIS A 257 6.36 6.09 3.77
N ALA A 258 5.45 5.17 4.09
CA ALA A 258 4.85 4.24 3.16
C ALA A 258 3.39 4.62 2.88
N MET A 259 2.99 4.61 1.60
CA MET A 259 1.63 4.92 1.14
C MET A 259 1.24 3.99 -0.01
N ALA A 260 0.03 3.45 -0.02
CA ALA A 260 -0.42 2.65 -1.14
C ALA A 260 -0.85 3.51 -2.33
N CYS A 261 -0.64 2.99 -3.53
CA CYS A 261 -1.20 3.57 -4.75
C CYS A 261 -2.48 2.81 -5.10
N LEU A 262 -3.62 3.49 -5.03
CA LEU A 262 -4.95 2.92 -5.25
C LEU A 262 -5.69 3.53 -6.45
N GLY A 263 -4.98 4.23 -7.29
CA GLY A 263 -5.54 4.77 -8.53
C GLY A 263 -4.48 5.46 -9.37
N CYS A 264 -4.80 5.66 -10.63
CA CYS A 264 -4.02 6.47 -11.55
C CYS A 264 -4.93 7.30 -12.45
N ASP A 265 -4.46 8.48 -12.82
CA ASP A 265 -5.10 9.35 -13.79
C ASP A 265 -4.14 9.64 -14.95
N ASP A 266 -4.40 8.97 -16.07
CA ASP A 266 -3.62 9.06 -17.32
C ASP A 266 -4.41 9.80 -18.43
N ARG A 267 -5.40 10.60 -18.07
CA ARG A 267 -6.23 11.31 -19.03
C ARG A 267 -5.45 12.44 -19.72
N PRO A 268 -5.79 12.78 -20.99
CA PRO A 268 -5.13 13.85 -21.73
C PRO A 268 -5.16 15.21 -21.02
N GLU A 269 -6.27 15.57 -20.38
CA GLU A 269 -6.40 16.80 -19.61
C GLU A 269 -5.46 16.86 -18.40
N THR A 270 -5.21 15.71 -17.76
CA THR A 270 -4.25 15.57 -16.65
C THR A 270 -2.83 15.81 -17.14
N TRP A 271 -2.46 15.17 -18.24
CA TRP A 271 -1.15 15.39 -18.89
C TRP A 271 -0.97 16.84 -19.37
N LYS A 272 -2.02 17.45 -19.92
CA LYS A 272 -1.99 18.86 -20.33
C LYS A 272 -1.74 19.81 -19.14
N ARG A 273 -2.28 19.49 -17.95
CA ARG A 273 -2.15 20.34 -16.76
C ARG A 273 -0.83 20.15 -16.03
N TYR A 274 -0.41 18.90 -15.83
CA TYR A 274 0.70 18.56 -14.93
C TYR A 274 1.97 18.09 -15.65
N GLY A 275 1.90 17.82 -16.96
CA GLY A 275 3.01 17.28 -17.74
C GLY A 275 3.32 15.80 -17.45
N CYS A 276 2.54 15.15 -16.60
CA CYS A 276 2.68 13.75 -16.21
C CYS A 276 1.35 13.19 -15.70
N GLY A 277 1.26 11.87 -15.58
CA GLY A 277 0.12 11.24 -14.91
C GLY A 277 0.09 11.45 -13.40
N LEU A 278 -1.02 11.10 -12.76
CA LEU A 278 -1.22 11.22 -11.30
C LEU A 278 -1.41 9.84 -10.69
N ILE A 279 -0.90 9.68 -9.46
CA ILE A 279 -1.07 8.50 -8.59
C ILE A 279 -1.97 8.88 -7.42
N LEU A 280 -3.01 8.08 -7.15
CA LEU A 280 -3.83 8.23 -5.94
C LEU A 280 -3.13 7.60 -4.75
N ALA A 281 -2.63 8.42 -3.86
CA ALA A 281 -1.95 8.02 -2.64
C ALA A 281 -2.95 7.79 -1.50
N ALA A 282 -2.93 6.58 -0.94
CA ALA A 282 -3.71 6.21 0.24
C ALA A 282 -2.88 6.48 1.50
N GLN A 283 -3.19 7.59 2.17
CA GLN A 283 -2.50 8.05 3.38
C GLN A 283 -3.09 7.39 4.64
N SER A 284 -2.24 7.11 5.62
CA SER A 284 -2.60 6.43 6.87
C SER A 284 -2.75 7.35 8.10
N TRP A 285 -2.66 8.67 7.95
CA TRP A 285 -2.79 9.62 9.06
C TRP A 285 -4.23 10.07 9.33
N GLY A 286 -5.19 9.37 8.71
CA GLY A 286 -6.62 9.58 8.92
C GLY A 286 -7.27 10.58 7.97
N PRO A 287 -8.62 10.69 8.06
CA PRO A 287 -9.41 11.46 7.09
C PRO A 287 -9.19 12.97 7.14
N ASN A 288 -8.72 13.49 8.27
CA ASN A 288 -8.55 14.93 8.50
C ASN A 288 -7.10 15.40 8.27
N TRP A 289 -6.22 14.52 7.77
CA TRP A 289 -4.82 14.87 7.56
C TRP A 289 -4.64 16.01 6.56
N ASN A 290 -5.43 16.03 5.50
CA ASN A 290 -5.36 17.05 4.47
C ASN A 290 -6.70 17.75 4.24
N SER A 291 -6.64 18.93 3.62
CA SER A 291 -7.77 19.77 3.25
C SER A 291 -7.84 20.00 1.74
N GLY A 292 -8.92 20.61 1.27
CA GLY A 292 -9.16 20.90 -0.15
C GLY A 292 -10.08 19.88 -0.82
N PRO A 293 -10.35 20.04 -2.13
CA PRO A 293 -11.33 19.26 -2.86
C PRO A 293 -11.04 17.76 -2.83
N THR A 294 -12.09 16.94 -2.72
CA THR A 294 -12.04 15.49 -2.90
C THR A 294 -12.58 15.07 -4.26
N ARG A 295 -13.36 15.93 -4.91
CA ARG A 295 -13.97 15.62 -6.21
C ARG A 295 -12.89 15.55 -7.30
N ILE A 296 -12.91 14.46 -8.05
CA ILE A 296 -12.00 14.26 -9.17
C ILE A 296 -12.47 15.12 -10.35
N TYR A 297 -11.57 15.95 -10.86
CA TYR A 297 -11.88 16.86 -11.97
C TYR A 297 -12.54 16.17 -13.15
N GLY A 298 -13.63 16.77 -13.65
CA GLY A 298 -14.38 16.26 -14.80
C GLY A 298 -15.22 15.01 -14.51
N THR A 299 -15.42 14.64 -13.25
CA THR A 299 -16.22 13.47 -12.86
C THR A 299 -17.15 13.77 -11.68
N ASN A 300 -18.03 12.81 -11.36
CA ASN A 300 -18.81 12.81 -10.12
C ASN A 300 -18.17 11.96 -9.01
N LEU A 301 -16.96 11.47 -9.23
CA LEU A 301 -16.24 10.62 -8.29
C LEU A 301 -15.49 11.46 -7.27
N GLU A 302 -15.28 10.88 -6.11
CA GLU A 302 -14.50 11.48 -5.02
C GLU A 302 -13.39 10.54 -4.55
N ILE A 303 -12.25 11.11 -4.22
CA ILE A 303 -11.20 10.39 -3.50
C ILE A 303 -11.56 10.31 -2.01
N PRO A 304 -11.22 9.23 -1.31
CA PRO A 304 -11.48 9.12 0.13
C PRO A 304 -10.83 10.27 0.92
N PRO A 305 -11.46 10.76 1.98
CA PRO A 305 -10.87 11.78 2.86
C PRO A 305 -9.49 11.35 3.37
N GLY A 306 -8.54 12.28 3.41
CA GLY A 306 -7.15 11.99 3.81
C GLY A 306 -6.27 11.45 2.67
N PHE A 307 -6.85 11.04 1.54
CA PHE A 307 -6.09 10.65 0.35
C PHE A 307 -5.84 11.87 -0.55
N PHE A 308 -4.89 11.74 -1.48
CA PHE A 308 -4.54 12.82 -2.41
C PHE A 308 -3.95 12.27 -3.70
N TRP A 309 -4.06 13.07 -4.76
CA TRP A 309 -3.31 12.82 -5.97
C TRP A 309 -1.88 13.36 -5.83
N ALA A 310 -0.91 12.59 -6.24
CA ALA A 310 0.49 12.99 -6.39
C ALA A 310 0.90 12.93 -7.86
N ARG A 311 1.70 13.90 -8.31
CA ARG A 311 2.29 13.87 -9.64
C ARG A 311 3.27 12.71 -9.75
N TRP A 312 3.27 12.01 -10.88
CA TRP A 312 4.26 10.95 -11.13
C TRP A 312 5.70 11.44 -10.95
N ASP A 313 6.02 12.65 -11.44
CA ASP A 313 7.35 13.22 -11.30
C ASP A 313 7.82 13.40 -9.86
N ASP A 314 6.89 13.59 -8.93
CA ASP A 314 7.15 13.68 -7.50
C ASP A 314 7.16 12.31 -6.82
N TRP A 315 6.64 11.27 -7.49
CA TRP A 315 6.43 9.91 -6.95
C TRP A 315 7.44 8.88 -7.44
N LYS A 316 7.99 9.03 -8.66
CA LYS A 316 8.77 8.03 -9.41
C LYS A 316 10.04 7.52 -8.72
N ASN A 317 10.57 8.25 -7.72
CA ASN A 317 11.76 7.84 -6.97
C ASN A 317 11.46 6.89 -5.80
N ARG A 318 10.18 6.62 -5.53
CA ARG A 318 9.75 5.68 -4.49
C ARG A 318 9.93 4.24 -4.97
N THR A 319 10.12 3.33 -4.02
CA THR A 319 10.03 1.90 -4.32
C THR A 319 8.56 1.52 -4.47
N ILE A 320 8.17 1.03 -5.64
CA ILE A 320 6.79 0.70 -5.98
C ILE A 320 6.68 -0.78 -6.30
N SER A 321 5.73 -1.48 -5.67
CA SER A 321 5.50 -2.91 -5.87
C SER A 321 4.01 -3.21 -5.92
N ALA A 322 3.56 -3.81 -7.02
CA ALA A 322 2.21 -4.34 -7.15
C ALA A 322 2.08 -5.67 -6.40
N VAL A 323 0.93 -5.90 -5.76
CA VAL A 323 0.65 -7.13 -5.02
C VAL A 323 -0.48 -7.91 -5.69
N SER A 324 -0.35 -9.24 -5.77
CA SER A 324 -1.40 -10.13 -6.27
C SER A 324 -1.85 -11.10 -5.19
N THR A 325 -3.16 -11.34 -5.12
CA THR A 325 -3.79 -12.32 -4.23
C THR A 325 -4.37 -13.52 -4.99
N VAL A 326 -4.14 -13.58 -6.31
CA VAL A 326 -4.63 -14.66 -7.19
C VAL A 326 -3.46 -15.30 -7.91
N GLN A 327 -3.38 -16.62 -7.87
CA GLN A 327 -2.37 -17.38 -8.62
C GLN A 327 -2.62 -17.23 -10.13
N GLY A 328 -1.54 -17.09 -10.91
CA GLY A 328 -1.64 -17.03 -12.36
C GLY A 328 -2.08 -15.67 -12.92
N TRP A 329 -2.04 -14.62 -12.15
CA TRP A 329 -2.44 -13.27 -12.54
C TRP A 329 -1.72 -12.70 -13.77
N ARG A 330 -0.60 -13.26 -14.19
CA ARG A 330 0.09 -12.94 -15.46
C ARG A 330 -0.84 -12.93 -16.68
N ASN A 331 -1.88 -13.75 -16.65
CA ASN A 331 -2.85 -13.88 -17.72
C ASN A 331 -4.04 -12.92 -17.57
N ASN A 332 -4.06 -12.09 -16.52
CA ASN A 332 -5.12 -11.11 -16.34
C ASN A 332 -5.02 -10.07 -17.45
N ARG A 333 -6.12 -9.85 -18.14
CA ARG A 333 -6.25 -8.78 -19.13
C ARG A 333 -6.42 -7.45 -18.40
N LEU A 334 -5.94 -6.37 -19.04
CA LEU A 334 -6.30 -5.03 -18.63
C LEU A 334 -7.82 -4.89 -18.55
N ARG A 335 -8.31 -4.38 -17.42
CA ARG A 335 -9.74 -4.11 -17.28
C ARG A 335 -10.13 -2.94 -18.16
N ASP A 336 -11.28 -3.04 -18.79
CA ASP A 336 -11.89 -1.93 -19.52
C ASP A 336 -12.56 -0.99 -18.50
N TRP A 337 -11.79 -0.04 -17.99
CA TRP A 337 -12.26 0.98 -17.06
C TRP A 337 -13.10 2.00 -17.82
N LYS A 338 -14.40 1.86 -17.78
CA LYS A 338 -15.32 2.81 -18.38
C LYS A 338 -15.82 3.75 -17.29
N LEU A 339 -15.75 5.06 -17.57
CA LEU A 339 -16.25 6.07 -16.62
C LEU A 339 -17.72 5.82 -16.24
N ARG A 340 -18.52 5.30 -17.19
CA ARG A 340 -19.91 4.90 -16.97
C ARG A 340 -20.09 3.79 -15.92
N ASP A 341 -19.05 3.01 -15.61
CA ASP A 341 -19.13 1.93 -14.62
C ASP A 341 -19.07 2.49 -13.19
N PHE A 342 -18.85 3.81 -13.07
CA PHE A 342 -18.73 4.55 -11.80
C PHE A 342 -19.78 5.67 -11.62
N ILE A 343 -20.71 5.85 -12.58
CA ILE A 343 -21.74 6.90 -12.56
C ILE A 343 -23.08 6.34 -12.04
#